data_8c0476d061d8caa61afee909bbe84baf
#
_entry.id   8c0476d061d8caa61afee909bbe84baf
#
_cell.length_a   1.000
_cell.length_b   1.000
_cell.length_c   1.000
_cell.angle_alpha   90.00
_cell.angle_beta   90.00
_cell.angle_gamma   90.00
#
_symmetry.space_group_name_H-M   'P 1'
#
loop_
_entity.id
_entity.type
_entity.pdbx_description
1 polymer ?
#
loop_
_entity_poly.entity_id
_entity_poly.type
_entity_poly.pdbx_seq_one_letter_code
_entity_poly.pdbx_strand_id
1 'polypeptide(L)'
;MAAQEERRVSGVVDHIAVESEDLQRDVAEYVRLGFEVETLYDDWAMVRDPRGFGVALLPPGSKHPPHLGLRVESREELEEAARREKRPIKEHRDRSLSFYTRGVGGRALEVIYYPPEYKKP
;
A
#
# COMPACT_ATOMS: atom_id res chain seq x y z
N MET A 1 -17.87 -8.50 -20.96
CA MET A 1 -18.67 -7.87 -19.88
C MET A 1 -18.26 -6.40 -19.74
N ALA A 2 -19.23 -5.53 -19.75
CA ALA A 2 -18.97 -4.09 -19.66
C ALA A 2 -18.18 -3.75 -18.39
N ALA A 3 -18.46 -4.45 -17.29
CA ALA A 3 -17.79 -4.17 -16.02
C ALA A 3 -16.29 -4.38 -16.11
N GLN A 4 -15.81 -5.30 -16.96
CA GLN A 4 -14.39 -5.53 -17.11
C GLN A 4 -13.74 -4.45 -17.95
N GLU A 5 -14.50 -3.87 -18.88
CA GLU A 5 -13.97 -2.81 -19.73
C GLU A 5 -13.85 -1.49 -18.99
N GLU A 6 -14.59 -1.35 -17.89
CA GLU A 6 -14.66 -0.11 -17.14
C GLU A 6 -13.90 -0.17 -15.81
N ARG A 7 -12.99 -1.14 -15.68
CA ARG A 7 -12.25 -1.22 -14.42
C ARG A 7 -11.40 0.03 -14.23
N ARG A 8 -11.43 0.52 -13.00
CA ARG A 8 -10.69 1.73 -12.64
C ARG A 8 -9.21 1.46 -12.47
N VAL A 9 -8.87 0.28 -11.95
CA VAL A 9 -7.50 -0.11 -11.67
C VAL A 9 -7.38 -1.58 -11.99
N SER A 10 -6.30 -1.98 -12.63
CA SER A 10 -6.04 -3.37 -12.97
C SER A 10 -5.02 -4.01 -12.04
N GLY A 11 -4.80 -3.44 -10.87
CA GLY A 11 -3.81 -3.95 -9.95
C GLY A 11 -4.27 -5.15 -9.14
N VAL A 12 -3.34 -5.73 -8.41
CA VAL A 12 -3.61 -6.84 -7.49
C VAL A 12 -3.45 -6.35 -6.05
N VAL A 13 -4.09 -7.04 -5.12
CA VAL A 13 -3.98 -6.67 -3.71
C VAL A 13 -2.54 -6.82 -3.26
N ASP A 14 -1.97 -5.75 -2.73
CA ASP A 14 -0.59 -5.71 -2.27
C ASP A 14 -0.51 -5.73 -0.75
N HIS A 15 -1.35 -4.93 -0.10
CA HIS A 15 -1.30 -4.82 1.35
C HIS A 15 -2.58 -4.24 1.89
N ILE A 16 -2.76 -4.39 3.20
CA ILE A 16 -3.72 -3.58 3.96
C ILE A 16 -2.92 -2.75 4.95
N ALA A 17 -3.45 -1.57 5.28
CA ALA A 17 -2.84 -0.73 6.30
C ALA A 17 -3.79 -0.66 7.48
N VAL A 18 -3.26 -0.93 8.67
CA VAL A 18 -4.04 -0.94 9.90
C VAL A 18 -3.33 -0.09 10.95
N GLU A 19 -4.09 0.39 11.91
CA GLU A 19 -3.55 1.19 12.98
C GLU A 19 -2.91 0.31 14.03
N SER A 20 -1.76 0.73 14.56
CA SER A 20 -1.04 0.02 15.58
C SER A 20 -0.66 1.02 16.68
N GLU A 21 -1.03 0.71 17.93
CA GLU A 21 -0.70 1.58 19.05
C GLU A 21 0.69 1.29 19.60
N ASP A 22 1.29 0.17 19.23
CA ASP A 22 2.65 -0.18 19.68
C ASP A 22 3.32 -0.88 18.50
N LEU A 23 4.04 -0.10 17.71
CA LEU A 23 4.58 -0.57 16.44
C LEU A 23 5.55 -1.73 16.64
N GLN A 24 6.47 -1.60 17.59
CA GLN A 24 7.48 -2.64 17.81
C GLN A 24 6.87 -3.93 18.30
N ARG A 25 5.90 -3.83 19.22
CA ARG A 25 5.20 -5.01 19.71
C ARG A 25 4.47 -5.72 18.58
N ASP A 26 3.76 -4.96 17.75
CA ASP A 26 2.95 -5.57 16.71
C ASP A 26 3.82 -6.12 15.58
N VAL A 27 4.94 -5.48 15.27
CA VAL A 27 5.90 -6.05 14.32
C VAL A 27 6.41 -7.39 14.83
N ALA A 28 6.79 -7.45 16.11
CA ALA A 28 7.29 -8.70 16.71
C ALA A 28 6.23 -9.79 16.64
N GLU A 29 4.97 -9.44 16.85
CA GLU A 29 3.87 -10.39 16.78
C GLU A 29 3.72 -10.95 15.38
N TYR A 30 3.80 -10.09 14.35
CA TYR A 30 3.71 -10.56 12.97
C TYR A 30 4.90 -11.43 12.59
N VAL A 31 6.11 -11.07 13.06
CA VAL A 31 7.28 -11.92 12.82
C VAL A 31 7.08 -13.29 13.44
N ARG A 32 6.52 -13.34 14.64
CA ARG A 32 6.25 -14.62 15.31
C ARG A 32 5.24 -15.45 14.52
N LEU A 33 4.33 -14.79 13.79
CA LEU A 33 3.35 -15.48 12.95
C LEU A 33 3.92 -15.92 11.60
N GLY A 34 5.17 -15.58 11.29
CA GLY A 34 5.80 -16.02 10.06
C GLY A 34 5.99 -14.92 9.02
N PHE A 35 5.65 -13.67 9.36
CA PHE A 35 5.88 -12.55 8.45
C PHE A 35 7.33 -12.09 8.54
N GLU A 36 7.81 -11.46 7.48
CA GLU A 36 9.13 -10.85 7.45
C GLU A 36 8.99 -9.34 7.41
N VAL A 37 9.91 -8.64 8.07
CA VAL A 37 9.92 -7.19 8.05
C VAL A 37 10.49 -6.72 6.73
N GLU A 38 9.71 -5.97 5.96
CA GLU A 38 10.20 -5.35 4.73
C GLU A 38 10.72 -3.94 5.02
N THR A 39 10.02 -3.19 5.85
CA THR A 39 10.37 -1.81 6.15
C THR A 39 10.01 -1.54 7.60
N LEU A 40 10.89 -0.82 8.30
CA LEU A 40 10.64 -0.44 9.68
C LEU A 40 11.20 0.96 9.91
N TYR A 41 10.30 1.91 10.11
CA TYR A 41 10.62 3.28 10.53
C TYR A 41 10.05 3.52 11.92
N ASP A 42 10.34 4.66 12.48
CA ASP A 42 9.79 5.02 13.79
C ASP A 42 8.27 5.16 13.75
N ASP A 43 7.73 5.55 12.61
CA ASP A 43 6.32 5.91 12.48
C ASP A 43 5.54 5.04 11.52
N TRP A 44 6.12 3.97 10.98
CA TRP A 44 5.35 2.96 10.28
C TRP A 44 6.24 1.76 9.93
N ALA A 45 5.59 0.65 9.63
CA ALA A 45 6.29 -0.57 9.24
C ALA A 45 5.48 -1.30 8.19
N MET A 46 6.17 -2.10 7.39
CA MET A 46 5.55 -3.02 6.46
C MET A 46 6.11 -4.41 6.71
N VAL A 47 5.23 -5.36 6.95
CA VAL A 47 5.60 -6.77 7.08
C VAL A 47 4.90 -7.54 5.98
N ARG A 48 5.53 -8.62 5.50
CA ARG A 48 5.01 -9.40 4.38
C ARG A 48 4.94 -10.87 4.77
N ASP A 49 3.86 -11.53 4.36
CA ASP A 49 3.75 -12.97 4.54
C ASP A 49 4.59 -13.67 3.46
N PRO A 50 4.74 -15.01 3.53
CA PRO A 50 5.58 -15.72 2.57
C PRO A 50 5.15 -15.59 1.11
N ARG A 51 3.92 -15.21 0.85
CA ARG A 51 3.43 -15.02 -0.52
C ARG A 51 3.47 -13.55 -0.94
N GLY A 52 3.96 -12.67 -0.07
CA GLY A 52 4.14 -11.27 -0.41
C GLY A 52 3.00 -10.35 -0.05
N PHE A 53 1.93 -10.86 0.59
CA PHE A 53 0.86 -9.99 1.04
C PHE A 53 1.35 -9.15 2.23
N GLY A 54 1.14 -7.84 2.16
CA GLY A 54 1.66 -6.93 3.15
C GLY A 54 0.64 -6.47 4.17
N VAL A 55 1.14 -6.19 5.37
CA VAL A 55 0.39 -5.47 6.38
C VAL A 55 1.22 -4.26 6.75
N ALA A 56 0.70 -3.07 6.47
CA ALA A 56 1.34 -1.82 6.82
C ALA A 56 0.79 -1.38 8.17
N LEU A 57 1.67 -1.12 9.11
CA LEU A 57 1.29 -0.72 10.47
C LEU A 57 1.51 0.78 10.62
N LEU A 58 0.46 1.49 10.98
CA LEU A 58 0.45 2.95 11.09
C LEU A 58 0.17 3.35 12.52
N PRO A 59 0.88 4.34 13.07
CA PRO A 59 0.59 4.79 14.43
C PRO A 59 -0.73 5.55 14.46
N PRO A 60 -1.35 5.67 15.65
CA PRO A 60 -2.52 6.51 15.79
C PRO A 60 -2.20 7.95 15.38
N GLY A 61 -3.12 8.58 14.68
CA GLY A 61 -2.90 9.94 14.22
C GLY A 61 -2.05 10.06 12.97
N SER A 62 -1.73 8.95 12.34
CA SER A 62 -1.03 8.99 11.06
C SER A 62 -1.85 9.77 10.03
N LYS A 63 -1.17 10.55 9.18
CA LYS A 63 -1.88 11.23 8.09
C LYS A 63 -2.29 10.27 6.98
N HIS A 64 -1.84 9.03 7.02
CA HIS A 64 -2.31 8.01 6.10
C HIS A 64 -3.43 7.23 6.78
N PRO A 65 -4.61 7.15 6.18
CA PRO A 65 -5.71 6.39 6.80
C PRO A 65 -5.50 4.90 6.61
N PRO A 66 -6.17 4.07 7.41
CA PRO A 66 -6.24 2.65 7.08
C PRO A 66 -6.79 2.48 5.66
N HIS A 67 -6.21 1.56 4.90
CA HIS A 67 -6.55 1.43 3.49
C HIS A 67 -6.21 0.06 2.95
N LEU A 68 -6.80 -0.25 1.80
CA LEU A 68 -6.40 -1.37 0.97
C LEU A 68 -5.44 -0.82 -0.10
N GLY A 69 -4.32 -1.50 -0.31
CA GLY A 69 -3.38 -1.12 -1.35
C GLY A 69 -3.43 -2.07 -2.52
N LEU A 70 -3.53 -1.53 -3.72
CA LEU A 70 -3.47 -2.29 -4.97
C LEU A 70 -2.17 -1.93 -5.68
N ARG A 71 -1.41 -2.96 -6.09
CA ARG A 71 -0.16 -2.75 -6.80
C ARG A 71 -0.37 -2.86 -8.30
N VAL A 72 0.19 -1.91 -9.03
CA VAL A 72 0.27 -1.98 -10.48
C VAL A 72 1.72 -2.28 -10.86
N GLU A 73 1.93 -2.75 -12.10
CA GLU A 73 3.22 -3.30 -12.48
C GLU A 73 4.10 -2.34 -13.27
N SER A 74 3.59 -1.15 -13.62
CA SER A 74 4.38 -0.19 -14.36
C SER A 74 3.99 1.22 -13.99
N ARG A 75 4.93 2.14 -14.25
CA ARG A 75 4.67 3.57 -14.05
C ARG A 75 3.52 4.03 -14.94
N GLU A 76 3.45 3.51 -16.15
CA GLU A 76 2.39 3.89 -17.09
C GLU A 76 1.01 3.50 -16.55
N GLU A 77 0.91 2.31 -15.97
CA GLU A 77 -0.34 1.89 -15.35
C GLU A 77 -0.74 2.79 -14.19
N LEU A 78 0.25 3.19 -13.39
CA LEU A 78 -0.02 4.10 -12.27
C LEU A 78 -0.52 5.45 -12.79
N GLU A 79 0.16 5.99 -13.79
CA GLU A 79 -0.20 7.30 -14.36
C GLU A 79 -1.58 7.26 -14.98
N GLU A 80 -1.89 6.19 -15.69
CA GLU A 80 -3.20 6.03 -16.30
C GLU A 80 -4.31 5.98 -15.25
N ALA A 81 -4.10 5.19 -14.19
CA ALA A 81 -5.07 5.09 -13.11
C ALA A 81 -5.23 6.44 -12.40
N ALA A 82 -4.13 7.16 -12.18
CA ALA A 82 -4.18 8.46 -11.53
C ALA A 82 -4.98 9.47 -12.35
N ARG A 83 -4.80 9.43 -13.68
CA ARG A 83 -5.57 10.32 -14.56
C ARG A 83 -7.06 10.02 -14.50
N ARG A 84 -7.41 8.73 -14.50
CA ARG A 84 -8.83 8.34 -14.40
C ARG A 84 -9.46 8.79 -13.10
N GLU A 85 -8.71 8.67 -12.00
CA GLU A 85 -9.21 9.04 -10.70
C GLU A 85 -9.02 10.51 -10.38
N LYS A 86 -8.32 11.25 -11.25
CA LYS A 86 -8.03 12.68 -11.09
C LYS A 86 -7.33 12.94 -9.76
N ARG A 87 -6.29 12.15 -9.50
CA ARG A 87 -5.52 12.23 -8.27
C ARG A 87 -4.05 12.43 -8.59
N PRO A 88 -3.33 13.22 -7.77
CA PRO A 88 -1.90 13.39 -7.98
C PRO A 88 -1.13 12.19 -7.45
N ILE A 89 -0.05 11.86 -8.12
CA ILE A 89 0.87 10.81 -7.67
C ILE A 89 1.88 11.44 -6.74
N LYS A 90 2.21 10.73 -5.64
CA LYS A 90 3.22 11.17 -4.68
C LYS A 90 4.30 10.12 -4.57
N GLU A 91 5.53 10.58 -4.41
CA GLU A 91 6.64 9.70 -4.11
C GLU A 91 6.80 9.63 -2.59
N HIS A 92 6.95 8.42 -2.06
CA HIS A 92 7.14 8.20 -0.64
C HIS A 92 8.63 8.08 -0.33
N ARG A 93 8.99 8.14 0.95
CA ARG A 93 10.40 8.11 1.35
C ARG A 93 11.08 6.80 1.03
N ASP A 94 10.32 5.72 0.85
CA ASP A 94 10.86 4.43 0.42
C ASP A 94 10.97 4.33 -1.09
N ARG A 95 10.68 5.42 -1.81
CA ARG A 95 10.71 5.55 -3.25
C ARG A 95 9.56 4.90 -3.98
N SER A 96 8.59 4.34 -3.25
CA SER A 96 7.37 3.90 -3.90
C SER A 96 6.57 5.12 -4.37
N LEU A 97 5.74 4.92 -5.38
CA LEU A 97 4.90 5.97 -5.96
C LEU A 97 3.46 5.53 -5.81
N SER A 98 2.59 6.42 -5.36
CA SER A 98 1.19 6.05 -5.20
C SER A 98 0.28 7.26 -5.25
N PHE A 99 -1.01 6.97 -5.34
CA PHE A 99 -2.04 7.96 -5.09
C PHE A 99 -3.14 7.29 -4.28
N TYR A 100 -3.91 8.12 -3.57
CA TYR A 100 -5.05 7.64 -2.82
C TYR A 100 -6.33 8.10 -3.49
N THR A 101 -7.32 7.23 -3.47
CA THR A 101 -8.65 7.54 -3.97
C THR A 101 -9.65 6.80 -3.07
N ARG A 102 -10.90 6.75 -3.49
CA ARG A 102 -11.92 6.07 -2.71
C ARG A 102 -12.35 4.80 -3.41
N GLY A 103 -12.39 3.72 -2.66
CA GLY A 103 -12.80 2.42 -3.15
C GLY A 103 -14.19 2.06 -2.66
N VAL A 104 -14.42 0.77 -2.50
CA VAL A 104 -15.71 0.22 -2.10
C VAL A 104 -16.10 0.79 -0.74
N GLY A 105 -17.36 1.21 -0.63
CA GLY A 105 -17.87 1.76 0.62
C GLY A 105 -17.28 3.11 0.98
N GLY A 106 -16.67 3.81 0.04
CA GLY A 106 -16.06 5.10 0.30
C GLY A 106 -14.76 5.02 1.09
N ARG A 107 -14.22 3.82 1.29
CA ARG A 107 -13.00 3.63 2.06
C ARG A 107 -11.78 4.01 1.25
N ALA A 108 -10.72 4.39 1.93
CA ALA A 108 -9.48 4.77 1.27
C ALA A 108 -8.89 3.59 0.49
N LEU A 109 -8.43 3.88 -0.70
CA LEU A 109 -7.78 2.92 -1.59
C LEU A 109 -6.49 3.54 -2.07
N GLU A 110 -5.38 2.84 -1.88
CA GLU A 110 -4.09 3.28 -2.41
C GLU A 110 -3.75 2.46 -3.64
N VAL A 111 -3.32 3.14 -4.71
CA VAL A 111 -2.79 2.46 -5.90
C VAL A 111 -1.30 2.76 -5.92
N ILE A 112 -0.47 1.71 -5.90
CA ILE A 112 0.95 1.85 -5.66
C ILE A 112 1.77 1.13 -6.72
N TYR A 113 2.92 1.73 -7.05
CA TYR A 113 3.91 1.14 -7.93
C TYR A 113 5.27 1.17 -7.21
N TYR A 114 5.96 0.03 -7.23
CA TYR A 114 7.29 -0.09 -6.66
C TYR A 114 8.31 -0.05 -7.81
N PRO A 115 8.98 1.09 -8.04
CA PRO A 115 9.94 1.17 -9.13
C PRO A 115 11.20 0.38 -8.84
N PRO A 116 12.08 0.17 -9.85
CA PRO A 116 13.31 -0.59 -9.63
C PRO A 116 14.18 -0.02 -8.52
N GLU A 117 14.15 1.29 -8.30
CA GLU A 117 14.92 1.94 -7.23
C GLU A 117 14.23 1.89 -5.87
N TYR A 118 13.11 1.20 -5.75
CA TYR A 118 12.45 1.04 -4.47
C TYR A 118 13.40 0.43 -3.47
N LYS A 119 13.48 1.07 -2.28
CA LYS A 119 14.41 0.62 -1.26
C LYS A 119 13.85 -0.60 -0.55
N LYS A 120 14.66 -1.66 -0.52
CA LYS A 120 14.33 -2.86 0.24
C LYS A 120 15.28 -2.97 1.42
N PRO A 121 14.81 -3.47 2.57
CA PRO A 121 15.69 -3.67 3.71
C PRO A 121 16.76 -4.72 3.43
#